data_fcdd1e05d233152fe84268762198082d
#
_entry.id   fcdd1e05d233152fe84268762198082d
#
_cell.length_a   1.000
_cell.length_b   1.000
_cell.length_c   1.000
_cell.angle_alpha   90.00
_cell.angle_beta   90.00
_cell.angle_gamma   90.00
#
_symmetry.space_group_name_H-M   'P 1'
#
loop_
_entity.id
_entity.type
_entity.pdbx_description
1 polymer ?
#
loop_
_entity_poly.entity_id
_entity_poly.type
_entity_poly.pdbx_seq_one_letter_code
_entity_poly.pdbx_strand_id
1 'polypeptide(L)'
;MKDSGEPVKSKHELLNLSVAQLICIVNEGNQSINELTEAFVFISSAVEKLVNKSQTGTLSEELPELEGRLTSMHERIQQSIVAFQFYDRMSQKLNHVTTTLMNINALDDSSPEQQWAKIKNAIAQSYTMESERIVFERIMAGESIERPLTACEEYQDRPNDDNVELF
;
A
#
# COMPACT_ATOMS: atom_id res chain seq x y z
N MET A 1 -35.57 9.98 -26.30
CA MET A 1 -34.81 10.60 -25.22
C MET A 1 -33.76 9.59 -24.78
N LYS A 2 -32.50 9.75 -25.22
CA LYS A 2 -31.39 8.88 -24.74
C LYS A 2 -31.06 9.31 -23.33
N ASP A 3 -31.04 8.33 -22.46
CA ASP A 3 -30.70 8.49 -21.04
C ASP A 3 -29.26 9.01 -20.92
N SER A 4 -29.10 10.30 -20.65
CA SER A 4 -27.81 10.97 -20.51
C SER A 4 -27.19 10.69 -19.13
N GLY A 5 -27.72 9.72 -18.36
CA GLY A 5 -27.27 9.40 -17.02
C GLY A 5 -26.06 8.46 -16.93
N GLU A 6 -25.84 7.60 -17.91
CA GLU A 6 -24.79 6.56 -17.81
C GLU A 6 -23.35 7.06 -17.92
N PRO A 7 -22.99 8.02 -18.80
CA PRO A 7 -21.64 8.57 -18.84
C PRO A 7 -21.26 9.30 -17.54
N VAL A 8 -22.20 10.06 -16.97
CA VAL A 8 -22.00 10.77 -15.71
C VAL A 8 -21.81 9.78 -14.55
N LYS A 9 -22.57 8.67 -14.54
CA LYS A 9 -22.41 7.59 -13.58
C LYS A 9 -21.03 6.95 -13.68
N SER A 10 -20.57 6.62 -14.87
CA SER A 10 -19.25 6.01 -15.11
C SER A 10 -18.10 6.91 -14.66
N LYS A 11 -18.18 8.22 -14.92
CA LYS A 11 -17.23 9.20 -14.44
C LYS A 11 -17.17 9.24 -12.91
N HIS A 12 -18.33 9.24 -12.27
CA HIS A 12 -18.45 9.26 -10.81
C HIS A 12 -17.87 7.98 -10.17
N GLU A 13 -18.17 6.82 -10.74
CA GLU A 13 -17.60 5.53 -10.30
C GLU A 13 -16.07 5.52 -10.35
N LEU A 14 -15.48 6.00 -11.45
CA LEU A 14 -14.02 6.06 -11.60
C LEU A 14 -13.37 7.10 -10.68
N LEU A 15 -14.03 8.22 -10.40
CA LEU A 15 -13.57 9.18 -9.40
C LEU A 15 -13.61 8.58 -8.00
N ASN A 16 -14.70 7.91 -7.63
CA ASN A 16 -14.83 7.22 -6.35
C ASN A 16 -13.77 6.12 -6.20
N LEU A 17 -13.49 5.37 -7.27
CA LEU A 17 -12.42 4.40 -7.32
C LEU A 17 -11.05 5.06 -7.01
N SER A 18 -10.76 6.18 -7.68
CA SER A 18 -9.50 6.91 -7.46
C SER A 18 -9.36 7.40 -6.02
N VAL A 19 -10.44 7.91 -5.43
CA VAL A 19 -10.45 8.35 -4.03
C VAL A 19 -10.24 7.17 -3.09
N ALA A 20 -10.95 6.06 -3.28
CA ALA A 20 -10.80 4.87 -2.45
C ALA A 20 -9.36 4.32 -2.51
N GLN A 21 -8.78 4.23 -3.70
CA GLN A 21 -7.40 3.79 -3.88
C GLN A 21 -6.39 4.71 -3.19
N LEU A 22 -6.57 6.04 -3.29
CA LEU A 22 -5.70 7.00 -2.60
C LEU A 22 -5.75 6.82 -1.09
N ILE A 23 -6.93 6.60 -0.51
CA ILE A 23 -7.09 6.37 0.93
C ILE A 23 -6.39 5.07 1.34
N CYS A 24 -6.57 3.98 0.58
CA CYS A 24 -5.84 2.72 0.82
C CYS A 24 -4.32 2.92 0.80
N ILE A 25 -3.80 3.64 -0.21
CA ILE A 25 -2.37 3.94 -0.33
C ILE A 25 -1.85 4.72 0.89
N VAL A 26 -2.60 5.73 1.34
CA VAL A 26 -2.22 6.54 2.51
C VAL A 26 -2.21 5.69 3.79
N ASN A 27 -3.20 4.82 3.99
CA ASN A 27 -3.26 3.94 5.16
C ASN A 27 -2.11 2.93 5.18
N GLU A 28 -1.85 2.26 4.05
CA GLU A 28 -0.70 1.35 3.90
C GLU A 28 0.63 2.09 4.16
N GLY A 29 0.76 3.32 3.63
CA GLY A 29 1.92 4.16 3.84
C GLY A 29 2.16 4.51 5.30
N ASN A 30 1.12 4.91 6.00
CA ASN A 30 1.19 5.25 7.42
C ASN A 30 1.60 4.03 8.27
N GLN A 31 1.03 2.85 7.98
CA GLN A 31 1.40 1.61 8.66
C GLN A 31 2.88 1.29 8.44
N SER A 32 3.36 1.29 7.20
CA SER A 32 4.75 0.98 6.88
C SER A 32 5.73 2.00 7.50
N ILE A 33 5.37 3.28 7.56
CA ILE A 33 6.18 4.32 8.22
C ILE A 33 6.24 4.08 9.72
N ASN A 34 5.14 3.65 10.35
CA ASN A 34 5.14 3.32 11.77
C ASN A 34 6.06 2.12 12.07
N GLU A 35 5.97 1.06 11.29
CA GLU A 35 6.84 -0.13 11.42
C GLU A 35 8.32 0.23 11.26
N LEU A 36 8.65 1.06 10.28
CA LEU A 36 10.01 1.57 10.09
C LEU A 36 10.47 2.41 11.29
N THR A 37 9.61 3.28 11.79
CA THR A 37 9.93 4.16 12.94
C THR A 37 10.20 3.32 14.18
N GLU A 38 9.38 2.32 14.48
CA GLU A 38 9.59 1.41 15.61
C GLU A 38 10.89 0.63 15.47
N ALA A 39 11.22 0.14 14.29
CA ALA A 39 12.48 -0.55 14.03
C ALA A 39 13.69 0.36 14.25
N PHE A 40 13.66 1.59 13.78
CA PHE A 40 14.75 2.55 13.99
C PHE A 40 14.91 2.96 15.43
N VAL A 41 13.82 3.17 16.17
CA VAL A 41 13.86 3.47 17.62
C VAL A 41 14.48 2.31 18.39
N PHE A 42 14.09 1.06 18.04
CA PHE A 42 14.68 -0.13 18.66
C PHE A 42 16.19 -0.22 18.39
N ILE A 43 16.60 -0.07 17.12
CA ILE A 43 18.03 -0.14 16.73
C ILE A 43 18.82 0.95 17.46
N SER A 44 18.34 2.19 17.47
CA SER A 44 18.99 3.31 18.15
C SER A 44 19.20 3.04 19.63
N SER A 45 18.16 2.56 20.32
CA SER A 45 18.23 2.19 21.75
C SER A 45 19.21 1.04 22.01
N ALA A 46 19.25 0.04 21.11
CA ALA A 46 20.17 -1.08 21.23
C ALA A 46 21.63 -0.62 21.05
N VAL A 47 21.91 0.23 20.05
CA VAL A 47 23.23 0.80 19.81
C VAL A 47 23.70 1.64 20.99
N GLU A 48 22.83 2.52 21.53
CA GLU A 48 23.15 3.35 22.70
C GLU A 48 23.57 2.50 23.91
N LYS A 49 22.82 1.43 24.20
CA LYS A 49 23.15 0.49 25.26
C LYS A 49 24.49 -0.21 25.05
N LEU A 50 24.81 -0.58 23.79
CA LEU A 50 26.10 -1.19 23.44
C LEU A 50 27.25 -0.22 23.63
N VAL A 51 27.09 1.02 23.20
CA VAL A 51 28.11 2.08 23.38
C VAL A 51 28.38 2.33 24.87
N ASN A 52 27.34 2.46 25.66
CA ASN A 52 27.47 2.69 27.12
C ASN A 52 28.19 1.50 27.82
N LYS A 53 27.85 0.25 27.47
CA LYS A 53 28.50 -0.94 28.00
C LYS A 53 29.98 -1.06 27.55
N SER A 54 30.26 -0.68 26.32
CA SER A 54 31.65 -0.63 25.81
C SER A 54 32.51 0.34 26.61
N GLN A 55 31.97 1.50 26.97
CA GLN A 55 32.70 2.52 27.73
C GLN A 55 32.91 2.14 29.20
N THR A 56 32.02 1.32 29.79
CA THR A 56 32.14 0.84 31.17
C THR A 56 33.01 -0.41 31.32
N GLY A 57 33.51 -0.99 30.22
CA GLY A 57 34.37 -2.16 30.23
C GLY A 57 33.69 -3.50 30.57
N THR A 58 32.37 -3.52 30.70
CA THR A 58 31.58 -4.70 31.08
C THR A 58 31.19 -5.62 29.91
N LEU A 59 31.62 -5.30 28.70
CA LEU A 59 31.29 -6.04 27.47
C LEU A 59 31.70 -7.52 27.50
N SER A 60 32.80 -7.85 28.17
CA SER A 60 33.37 -9.20 28.21
C SER A 60 32.59 -10.18 29.08
N GLU A 61 31.82 -9.68 30.05
CA GLU A 61 31.09 -10.53 31.00
C GLU A 61 29.69 -10.88 30.49
N GLU A 62 29.18 -10.17 29.47
CA GLU A 62 27.79 -10.28 28.98
C GLU A 62 27.73 -10.70 27.49
N LEU A 63 28.72 -11.45 26.98
CA LEU A 63 28.75 -11.91 25.59
C LEU A 63 27.45 -12.56 25.11
N PRO A 64 26.77 -13.44 25.88
CA PRO A 64 25.53 -14.08 25.41
C PRO A 64 24.36 -13.06 25.27
N GLU A 65 24.29 -12.07 26.15
CA GLU A 65 23.27 -11.00 26.06
C GLU A 65 23.54 -10.09 24.84
N LEU A 66 24.82 -9.87 24.53
CA LEU A 66 25.23 -9.11 23.36
C LEU A 66 24.84 -9.80 22.05
N GLU A 67 25.08 -11.11 21.93
CA GLU A 67 24.65 -11.91 20.77
C GLU A 67 23.14 -11.86 20.55
N GLY A 68 22.36 -12.02 21.63
CA GLY A 68 20.89 -11.91 21.55
C GLY A 68 20.42 -10.55 21.07
N ARG A 69 21.08 -9.47 21.49
CA ARG A 69 20.75 -8.10 21.05
C ARG A 69 21.12 -7.86 19.60
N LEU A 70 22.28 -8.34 19.16
CA LEU A 70 22.71 -8.24 17.76
C LEU A 70 21.76 -9.02 16.84
N THR A 71 21.34 -10.22 17.25
CA THR A 71 20.33 -11.00 16.52
C THR A 71 19.01 -10.24 16.38
N SER A 72 18.50 -9.68 17.48
CA SER A 72 17.27 -8.88 17.46
C SER A 72 17.40 -7.62 16.61
N MET A 73 18.56 -6.97 16.60
CA MET A 73 18.83 -5.84 15.69
C MET A 73 18.82 -6.29 14.23
N HIS A 74 19.43 -7.42 13.92
CA HIS A 74 19.43 -7.96 12.57
C HIS A 74 18.01 -8.26 12.08
N GLU A 75 17.19 -8.90 12.91
CA GLU A 75 15.78 -9.16 12.60
C GLU A 75 14.99 -7.87 12.33
N ARG A 76 15.21 -6.81 13.14
CA ARG A 76 14.56 -5.52 12.93
C ARG A 76 15.02 -4.82 11.65
N ILE A 77 16.29 -4.95 11.30
CA ILE A 77 16.81 -4.44 10.02
C ILE A 77 16.14 -5.18 8.85
N GLN A 78 16.02 -6.50 8.91
CA GLN A 78 15.33 -7.29 7.88
C GLN A 78 13.86 -6.89 7.74
N GLN A 79 13.14 -6.71 8.84
CA GLN A 79 11.78 -6.20 8.83
C GLN A 79 11.69 -4.81 8.18
N SER A 80 12.66 -3.93 8.45
CA SER A 80 12.73 -2.61 7.82
C SER A 80 12.92 -2.69 6.30
N ILE A 81 13.74 -3.64 5.83
CA ILE A 81 13.94 -3.86 4.39
C ILE A 81 12.62 -4.30 3.73
N VAL A 82 11.88 -5.20 4.36
CA VAL A 82 10.55 -5.63 3.87
C VAL A 82 9.58 -4.45 3.86
N ALA A 83 9.58 -3.61 4.90
CA ALA A 83 8.75 -2.41 4.94
C ALA A 83 9.08 -1.41 3.81
N PHE A 84 10.33 -1.34 3.34
CA PHE A 84 10.67 -0.51 2.18
C PHE A 84 10.08 -1.00 0.85
N GLN A 85 9.73 -2.28 0.72
CA GLN A 85 9.05 -2.80 -0.49
C GLN A 85 7.66 -2.18 -0.68
N PHE A 86 7.07 -1.66 0.40
CA PHE A 86 5.86 -0.86 0.29
C PHE A 86 6.02 0.32 -0.68
N TYR A 87 7.20 0.90 -0.79
CA TYR A 87 7.46 2.05 -1.66
C TYR A 87 7.22 1.72 -3.13
N ASP A 88 7.64 0.54 -3.57
CA ASP A 88 7.43 0.08 -4.94
C ASP A 88 5.94 -0.17 -5.21
N ARG A 89 5.25 -0.82 -4.27
CA ARG A 89 3.80 -1.05 -4.37
C ARG A 89 3.02 0.26 -4.40
N MET A 90 3.37 1.21 -3.53
CA MET A 90 2.76 2.53 -3.49
C MET A 90 2.95 3.27 -4.81
N SER A 91 4.16 3.24 -5.36
CA SER A 91 4.48 3.87 -6.65
C SER A 91 3.65 3.29 -7.80
N GLN A 92 3.48 1.97 -7.84
CA GLN A 92 2.64 1.29 -8.83
C GLN A 92 1.16 1.69 -8.68
N LYS A 93 0.62 1.65 -7.46
CA LYS A 93 -0.76 2.05 -7.18
C LYS A 93 -1.03 3.51 -7.53
N LEU A 94 -0.11 4.43 -7.20
CA LEU A 94 -0.21 5.84 -7.57
C LEU A 94 -0.20 6.03 -9.09
N ASN A 95 0.59 5.25 -9.82
CA ASN A 95 0.60 5.28 -11.27
C ASN A 95 -0.74 4.81 -11.87
N HIS A 96 -1.37 3.78 -11.30
CA HIS A 96 -2.71 3.34 -11.70
C HIS A 96 -3.76 4.43 -11.46
N VAL A 97 -3.73 5.09 -10.29
CA VAL A 97 -4.64 6.21 -9.99
C VAL A 97 -4.42 7.36 -10.96
N THR A 98 -3.17 7.73 -11.23
CA THR A 98 -2.82 8.81 -12.17
C THR A 98 -3.34 8.50 -13.57
N THR A 99 -3.15 7.27 -14.04
CA THR A 99 -3.63 6.82 -15.34
C THR A 99 -5.17 6.86 -15.40
N THR A 100 -5.85 6.43 -14.35
CA THR A 100 -7.31 6.51 -14.24
C THR A 100 -7.79 7.96 -14.35
N LEU A 101 -7.19 8.87 -13.60
CA LEU A 101 -7.54 10.30 -13.64
C LEU A 101 -7.26 10.95 -15.00
N MET A 102 -6.15 10.60 -15.66
CA MET A 102 -5.85 11.05 -17.02
C MET A 102 -6.89 10.56 -18.02
N ASN A 103 -7.32 9.31 -17.91
CA ASN A 103 -8.36 8.75 -18.76
C ASN A 103 -9.72 9.44 -18.56
N ILE A 104 -10.08 9.75 -17.31
CA ILE A 104 -11.28 10.52 -16.98
C ILE A 104 -11.22 11.92 -17.60
N ASN A 105 -10.05 12.57 -17.51
CA ASN A 105 -9.86 13.91 -18.05
C ASN A 105 -9.89 13.95 -19.59
N ALA A 106 -9.55 12.85 -20.26
CA ALA A 106 -9.59 12.74 -21.72
C ALA A 106 -10.99 12.50 -22.29
N LEU A 107 -11.96 12.12 -21.45
CA LEU A 107 -13.36 11.93 -21.82
C LEU A 107 -14.20 13.08 -21.27
N ASP A 108 -15.18 13.48 -22.07
CA ASP A 108 -16.24 14.39 -21.62
C ASP A 108 -17.56 13.64 -21.37
N ASP A 109 -18.54 14.34 -20.80
CA ASP A 109 -19.84 13.78 -20.47
C ASP A 109 -20.67 13.38 -21.72
N SER A 110 -20.24 13.81 -22.93
CA SER A 110 -20.81 13.44 -24.22
C SER A 110 -20.15 12.21 -24.86
N SER A 111 -19.08 11.71 -24.26
CA SER A 111 -18.34 10.55 -24.78
C SER A 111 -19.22 9.30 -24.80
N PRO A 112 -19.17 8.48 -25.87
CA PRO A 112 -19.96 7.27 -25.97
C PRO A 112 -19.68 6.30 -24.83
N GLU A 113 -20.72 5.63 -24.31
CA GLU A 113 -20.62 4.61 -23.26
C GLU A 113 -19.57 3.53 -23.54
N GLN A 114 -19.42 3.15 -24.81
CA GLN A 114 -18.41 2.21 -25.25
C GLN A 114 -16.97 2.66 -24.94
N GLN A 115 -16.69 3.96 -24.89
CA GLN A 115 -15.38 4.48 -24.52
C GLN A 115 -15.17 4.35 -23.01
N TRP A 116 -16.19 4.63 -22.20
CA TRP A 116 -16.16 4.41 -20.75
C TRP A 116 -15.96 2.94 -20.41
N ALA A 117 -16.65 2.03 -21.07
CA ALA A 117 -16.49 0.60 -20.90
C ALA A 117 -15.08 0.12 -21.25
N LYS A 118 -14.48 0.64 -22.34
CA LYS A 118 -13.09 0.34 -22.71
C LYS A 118 -12.11 0.78 -21.63
N ILE A 119 -12.29 1.97 -21.07
CA ILE A 119 -11.42 2.47 -20.01
C ILE A 119 -11.57 1.63 -18.74
N LYS A 120 -12.77 1.30 -18.30
CA LYS A 120 -12.99 0.42 -17.13
C LYS A 120 -12.31 -0.94 -17.32
N ASN A 121 -12.43 -1.54 -18.49
CA ASN A 121 -11.76 -2.80 -18.78
C ASN A 121 -10.23 -2.68 -18.80
N ALA A 122 -9.68 -1.61 -19.37
CA ALA A 122 -8.25 -1.37 -19.37
C ALA A 122 -7.69 -1.18 -17.94
N ILE A 123 -8.42 -0.45 -17.10
CA ILE A 123 -8.08 -0.27 -15.68
C ILE A 123 -8.09 -1.62 -14.96
N ALA A 124 -9.17 -2.42 -15.09
CA ALA A 124 -9.26 -3.73 -14.46
C ALA A 124 -8.12 -4.67 -14.85
N GLN A 125 -7.68 -4.62 -16.13
CA GLN A 125 -6.57 -5.43 -16.64
C GLN A 125 -5.18 -4.93 -16.19
N SER A 126 -5.06 -3.66 -15.80
CA SER A 126 -3.78 -3.11 -15.34
C SER A 126 -3.44 -3.51 -13.91
N TYR A 127 -4.42 -3.92 -13.12
CA TYR A 127 -4.21 -4.27 -11.72
C TYR A 127 -3.50 -5.61 -11.57
N THR A 128 -2.34 -5.56 -10.94
CA THR A 128 -1.55 -6.75 -10.59
C THR A 128 -1.81 -7.20 -9.16
N MET A 129 -2.28 -6.29 -8.29
CA MET A 129 -2.51 -6.57 -6.88
C MET A 129 -3.98 -6.91 -6.61
N GLU A 130 -4.21 -7.93 -5.77
CA GLU A 130 -5.54 -8.37 -5.41
C GLU A 130 -6.35 -7.30 -4.66
N SER A 131 -5.70 -6.53 -3.78
CA SER A 131 -6.32 -5.41 -3.08
C SER A 131 -6.92 -4.36 -4.02
N GLU A 132 -6.26 -4.03 -5.13
CA GLU A 132 -6.78 -3.09 -6.13
C GLU A 132 -7.98 -3.67 -6.87
N ARG A 133 -7.97 -4.98 -7.20
CA ARG A 133 -9.08 -5.65 -7.86
C ARG A 133 -10.34 -5.66 -6.98
N ILE A 134 -10.19 -5.98 -5.70
CA ILE A 134 -11.30 -5.97 -4.74
C ILE A 134 -11.94 -4.59 -4.65
N VAL A 135 -11.13 -3.53 -4.52
CA VAL A 135 -11.63 -2.15 -4.47
C VAL A 135 -12.36 -1.79 -5.78
N PHE A 136 -11.77 -2.14 -6.92
CA PHE A 136 -12.38 -1.91 -8.22
C PHE A 136 -13.75 -2.59 -8.36
N GLU A 137 -13.83 -3.89 -8.08
CA GLU A 137 -15.06 -4.69 -8.20
C GLU A 137 -16.18 -4.14 -7.32
N ARG A 138 -15.89 -3.78 -6.09
CA ARG A 138 -16.88 -3.23 -5.15
C ARG A 138 -17.38 -1.85 -5.58
N ILE A 139 -16.51 -0.96 -6.03
CA ILE A 139 -16.91 0.35 -6.55
C ILE A 139 -17.74 0.19 -7.82
N MET A 140 -17.37 -0.71 -8.73
CA MET A 140 -18.14 -0.98 -9.95
C MET A 140 -19.50 -1.64 -9.66
N ALA A 141 -19.61 -2.40 -8.57
CA ALA A 141 -20.89 -2.92 -8.07
C ALA A 141 -21.78 -1.84 -7.43
N GLY A 142 -21.30 -0.60 -7.29
CA GLY A 142 -22.05 0.52 -6.72
C GLY A 142 -21.99 0.59 -5.21
N GLU A 143 -21.04 -0.07 -4.56
CA GLU A 143 -20.82 0.09 -3.13
C GLU A 143 -20.30 1.50 -2.80
N SER A 144 -20.66 2.00 -1.62
CA SER A 144 -20.12 3.27 -1.11
C SER A 144 -18.64 3.13 -0.80
N ILE A 145 -17.89 4.22 -0.86
CA ILE A 145 -16.42 4.23 -0.66
C ILE A 145 -15.99 3.60 0.68
N GLU A 146 -16.82 3.69 1.71
CA GLU A 146 -16.53 3.18 3.06
C GLU A 146 -16.32 1.67 3.10
N ARG A 147 -17.13 0.87 2.35
CA ARG A 147 -17.00 -0.60 2.32
C ARG A 147 -15.76 -1.12 1.61
N PRO A 148 -15.37 -0.60 0.43
CA PRO A 148 -14.10 -0.94 -0.20
C PRO A 148 -12.87 -0.61 0.68
N LEU A 149 -12.93 0.45 1.48
CA LEU A 149 -11.86 0.80 2.41
C LEU A 149 -11.70 -0.23 3.52
N THR A 150 -12.80 -0.70 4.12
CA THR A 150 -12.76 -1.78 5.12
C THR A 150 -12.16 -3.07 4.56
N ALA A 151 -12.47 -3.39 3.29
CA ALA A 151 -11.89 -4.56 2.63
C ALA A 151 -10.40 -4.40 2.34
N CYS A 152 -9.93 -3.18 2.08
CA CYS A 152 -8.52 -2.89 1.92
C CYS A 152 -7.75 -3.12 3.23
N GLU A 153 -8.32 -2.71 4.37
CA GLU A 153 -7.78 -2.94 5.71
C GLU A 153 -7.75 -4.43 6.07
N GLU A 154 -8.84 -5.16 5.84
CA GLU A 154 -8.93 -6.61 6.07
C GLU A 154 -7.93 -7.42 5.23
N TYR A 155 -7.56 -6.93 4.03
CA TYR A 155 -6.58 -7.59 3.18
C TYR A 155 -5.14 -7.32 3.65
N GLN A 156 -4.87 -6.15 4.24
CA GLN A 156 -3.55 -5.81 4.79
C GLN A 156 -3.18 -6.68 6.00
N ASP A 157 -4.16 -7.12 6.79
CA ASP A 157 -3.97 -7.99 7.95
C ASP A 157 -3.66 -9.45 7.60
N ARG A 158 -3.74 -9.83 6.32
CA ARG A 158 -3.36 -11.19 5.89
C ARG A 158 -1.83 -11.27 5.73
N PRO A 159 -1.17 -12.26 6.35
CA PRO A 159 0.25 -12.47 6.14
C PRO A 159 0.50 -12.68 4.64
N ASN A 160 1.43 -11.92 4.11
CA ASN A 160 1.90 -11.80 2.73
C ASN A 160 1.81 -13.11 1.93
N ASP A 161 0.75 -13.29 1.15
CA ASP A 161 0.68 -14.32 0.10
C ASP A 161 1.35 -13.86 -1.21
N ASP A 162 1.72 -12.58 -1.30
CA ASP A 162 2.48 -12.00 -2.41
C ASP A 162 4.01 -12.14 -2.18
N ASN A 163 4.47 -13.31 -1.73
CA ASN A 163 5.89 -13.65 -1.72
C ASN A 163 6.41 -13.65 -3.16
N VAL A 164 6.89 -12.51 -3.60
CA VAL A 164 7.86 -12.45 -4.70
C VAL A 164 9.14 -13.11 -4.16
N GLU A 165 9.39 -14.34 -4.57
CA GLU A 165 10.67 -15.00 -4.37
C GLU A 165 11.75 -14.10 -4.98
N LEU A 166 12.53 -13.45 -4.11
CA LEU A 166 13.76 -12.78 -4.50
C LEU A 166 14.81 -13.86 -4.74
N PHE A 167 15.17 -14.06 -6.00
CA PHE A 167 16.38 -14.77 -6.41
C PHE A 167 17.63 -13.94 -6.11
#